data_91188ad6fe6f500ef63812e4fc3b2bec
#
_entry.id   91188ad6fe6f500ef63812e4fc3b2bec
#
_cell.length_a   1.000
_cell.length_b   1.000
_cell.length_c   1.000
_cell.angle_alpha   90.00
_cell.angle_beta   90.00
_cell.angle_gamma   90.00
#
_symmetry.space_group_name_H-M   'P 1'
#
loop_
_entity.id
_entity.type
_entity.pdbx_description
1 polymer ?
#
loop_
_entity_poly.entity_id
_entity_poly.type
_entity_poly.pdbx_seq_one_letter_code
_entity_poly.pdbx_strand_id
1 'polypeptide(L)'
;ILQDKYCGWKLKIFNNQLNIIGARPCSSGGGYFLSKEMIGIYGPLTEEDSVKKIISCYKDSREDLPLLILAHSGPSGLGSEPESICGKDWKLPSMDWGDRDLSLAISKIQKERKLDLVIFGHTHNQLKRNLGGRKMFVLDKRGTAYLNCAVVPRYKKIENDQIIINFSWIEFQDSKLTYISQRWYTELGDIFC
;
A
#
# COMPACT_ATOMS: atom_id res chain seq x y z
N ILE A 1 -17.33 15.01 -0.77
CA ILE A 1 -16.21 14.89 -1.76
C ILE A 1 -15.26 13.75 -1.37
N LEU A 2 -14.96 13.49 -0.07
CA LEU A 2 -14.08 12.40 0.34
C LEU A 2 -14.75 11.03 0.41
N GLN A 3 -16.06 10.95 0.68
CA GLN A 3 -16.79 9.69 0.77
C GLN A 3 -16.73 8.85 -0.51
N ASP A 4 -16.80 9.50 -1.67
CA ASP A 4 -16.74 8.82 -2.97
C ASP A 4 -15.32 8.32 -3.31
N LYS A 5 -14.30 8.84 -2.65
CA LYS A 5 -12.89 8.45 -2.83
C LYS A 5 -12.44 7.36 -1.87
N TYR A 6 -13.19 7.14 -0.80
CA TYR A 6 -12.88 6.14 0.22
C TYR A 6 -13.08 4.71 -0.32
N CYS A 7 -12.07 3.86 -0.20
CA CYS A 7 -12.09 2.50 -0.73
C CYS A 7 -11.86 1.38 0.31
N GLY A 8 -11.78 1.67 1.61
CA GLY A 8 -11.57 0.65 2.64
C GLY A 8 -12.61 -0.47 2.55
N TRP A 9 -12.16 -1.72 2.35
CA TRP A 9 -12.98 -2.91 2.09
C TRP A 9 -14.01 -2.70 0.96
N LYS A 10 -13.62 -2.01 -0.11
CA LYS A 10 -14.45 -1.76 -1.28
C LYS A 10 -13.65 -2.01 -2.55
N LEU A 11 -14.37 -2.43 -3.58
CA LEU A 11 -13.87 -2.45 -4.95
C LEU A 11 -14.18 -1.11 -5.62
N LYS A 12 -13.21 -0.57 -6.33
CA LYS A 12 -13.37 0.55 -7.27
C LYS A 12 -12.83 0.13 -8.63
N ILE A 13 -13.60 0.37 -9.66
CA ILE A 13 -13.12 0.21 -11.04
C ILE A 13 -12.76 1.60 -11.55
N PHE A 14 -11.47 1.86 -11.72
CA PHE A 14 -10.96 3.17 -12.13
C PHE A 14 -10.94 3.27 -13.65
N ASN A 15 -11.71 4.21 -14.21
CA ASN A 15 -11.81 4.51 -15.65
C ASN A 15 -12.05 3.28 -16.55
N ASN A 16 -12.68 2.24 -16.07
CA ASN A 16 -12.80 0.94 -16.75
C ASN A 16 -11.47 0.31 -17.18
N GLN A 17 -10.37 0.65 -16.51
CA GLN A 17 -9.02 0.20 -16.88
C GLN A 17 -8.31 -0.57 -15.75
N LEU A 18 -8.77 -0.40 -14.49
CA LEU A 18 -8.04 -0.92 -13.33
C LEU A 18 -9.01 -1.27 -12.19
N ASN A 19 -8.88 -2.47 -11.63
CA ASN A 19 -9.52 -2.84 -10.37
C ASN A 19 -8.67 -2.35 -9.19
N ILE A 20 -9.27 -1.61 -8.27
CA ILE A 20 -8.65 -1.19 -7.02
C ILE A 20 -9.46 -1.75 -5.85
N ILE A 21 -8.85 -2.62 -5.07
CA ILE A 21 -9.42 -3.17 -3.85
C ILE A 21 -8.80 -2.44 -2.65
N GLY A 22 -9.62 -1.83 -1.83
CA GLY A 22 -9.16 -1.28 -0.55
C GLY A 22 -9.04 -2.37 0.51
N ALA A 23 -7.89 -2.44 1.18
CA ALA A 23 -7.68 -3.30 2.33
C ALA A 23 -8.33 -2.74 3.60
N ARG A 24 -8.00 -3.31 4.76
CA ARG A 24 -8.48 -2.86 6.06
C ARG A 24 -8.21 -1.38 6.30
N PRO A 25 -9.24 -0.58 6.55
CA PRO A 25 -9.03 0.84 6.82
C PRO A 25 -8.36 1.07 8.17
N CYS A 26 -7.58 2.16 8.25
CA CYS A 26 -6.89 2.61 9.47
C CYS A 26 -6.00 1.53 10.13
N SER A 27 -5.49 0.59 9.34
CA SER A 27 -4.55 -0.40 9.81
C SER A 27 -3.24 0.27 10.28
N SER A 28 -2.64 -0.22 11.35
CA SER A 28 -1.38 0.29 11.88
C SER A 28 -0.22 -0.72 11.80
N GLY A 29 -0.47 -1.89 11.20
CA GLY A 29 0.49 -2.98 11.19
C GLY A 29 0.70 -3.63 12.56
N GLY A 30 1.60 -4.62 12.61
CA GLY A 30 2.02 -5.26 13.86
C GLY A 30 0.99 -6.14 14.55
N GLY A 31 -0.15 -6.36 13.94
CA GLY A 31 -1.24 -7.19 14.45
C GLY A 31 -2.61 -6.73 13.98
N TYR A 32 -3.63 -7.54 14.28
CA TYR A 32 -5.00 -7.18 13.95
C TYR A 32 -5.61 -6.32 15.05
N PHE A 33 -5.99 -5.12 14.70
CA PHE A 33 -6.65 -4.18 15.60
C PHE A 33 -7.66 -3.32 14.83
N LEU A 34 -8.82 -3.06 15.45
CA LEU A 34 -9.79 -2.07 14.97
C LEU A 34 -9.94 -0.97 16.02
N SER A 35 -9.82 0.28 15.61
CA SER A 35 -10.08 1.41 16.49
C SER A 35 -11.57 1.47 16.88
N LYS A 36 -11.89 2.21 17.94
CA LYS A 36 -13.28 2.42 18.38
C LYS A 36 -14.14 3.01 17.26
N GLU A 37 -13.57 3.92 16.46
CA GLU A 37 -14.25 4.55 15.33
C GLU A 37 -14.56 3.50 14.24
N MET A 38 -13.62 2.61 13.95
CA MET A 38 -13.84 1.52 12.98
C MET A 38 -14.89 0.54 13.46
N ILE A 39 -14.89 0.21 14.75
CA ILE A 39 -15.94 -0.62 15.36
C ILE A 39 -17.29 0.08 15.29
N GLY A 40 -17.35 1.41 15.51
CA GLY A 40 -18.57 2.20 15.39
C GLY A 40 -19.15 2.21 13.96
N ILE A 41 -18.30 2.17 12.92
CA ILE A 41 -18.73 2.22 11.52
C ILE A 41 -19.08 0.82 10.98
N TYR A 42 -18.28 -0.19 11.30
CA TYR A 42 -18.34 -1.52 10.66
C TYR A 42 -18.80 -2.64 11.61
N GLY A 43 -18.98 -2.33 12.89
CA GLY A 43 -19.15 -3.34 13.94
C GLY A 43 -17.85 -4.02 14.35
N PRO A 44 -17.89 -4.89 15.35
CA PRO A 44 -16.73 -5.70 15.74
C PRO A 44 -16.46 -6.75 14.65
N LEU A 45 -15.30 -6.68 14.03
CA LEU A 45 -14.85 -7.59 12.98
C LEU A 45 -13.56 -8.29 13.42
N THR A 46 -13.45 -9.57 13.09
CA THR A 46 -12.25 -10.37 13.31
C THR A 46 -11.27 -10.23 12.14
N GLU A 47 -10.04 -10.71 12.32
CA GLU A 47 -9.04 -10.80 11.24
C GLU A 47 -9.59 -11.60 10.05
N GLU A 48 -10.31 -12.70 10.33
CA GLU A 48 -10.93 -13.51 9.28
C GLU A 48 -12.03 -12.75 8.52
N ASP A 49 -12.80 -11.93 9.21
CA ASP A 49 -13.82 -11.09 8.55
C ASP A 49 -13.19 -10.04 7.64
N SER A 50 -12.05 -9.46 8.03
CA SER A 50 -11.27 -8.57 7.16
C SER A 50 -10.82 -9.29 5.90
N VAL A 51 -10.26 -10.49 6.02
CA VAL A 51 -9.89 -11.34 4.88
C VAL A 51 -11.09 -11.62 3.98
N LYS A 52 -12.24 -12.01 4.54
CA LYS A 52 -13.47 -12.27 3.78
C LYS A 52 -13.92 -11.03 2.99
N LYS A 53 -13.86 -9.84 3.59
CA LYS A 53 -14.22 -8.58 2.91
C LYS A 53 -13.30 -8.28 1.71
N ILE A 54 -11.99 -8.45 1.86
CA ILE A 54 -11.03 -8.27 0.75
C ILE A 54 -11.29 -9.28 -0.37
N ILE A 55 -11.53 -10.56 -0.01
CA ILE A 55 -11.83 -11.62 -0.97
C ILE A 55 -13.18 -11.41 -1.66
N SER A 56 -14.19 -10.88 -0.97
CA SER A 56 -15.46 -10.50 -1.62
C SER A 56 -15.22 -9.43 -2.69
N CYS A 57 -14.48 -8.38 -2.39
CA CYS A 57 -14.11 -7.36 -3.39
C CYS A 57 -13.33 -7.96 -4.58
N TYR A 58 -12.46 -8.93 -4.32
CA TYR A 58 -11.75 -9.65 -5.38
C TYR A 58 -12.72 -10.43 -6.28
N LYS A 59 -13.67 -11.16 -5.73
CA LYS A 59 -14.65 -11.92 -6.50
C LYS A 59 -15.56 -11.04 -7.38
N ASP A 60 -15.83 -9.82 -6.93
CA ASP A 60 -16.61 -8.83 -7.68
C ASP A 60 -15.76 -8.06 -8.72
N SER A 61 -14.44 -8.28 -8.74
CA SER A 61 -13.54 -7.58 -9.67
C SER A 61 -13.62 -8.15 -11.09
N ARG A 62 -13.39 -7.31 -12.08
CA ARG A 62 -13.35 -7.70 -13.49
C ARG A 62 -12.07 -8.49 -13.78
N GLU A 63 -12.18 -9.65 -14.42
CA GLU A 63 -11.06 -10.53 -14.74
C GLU A 63 -10.15 -9.97 -15.83
N ASP A 64 -10.72 -9.18 -16.76
CA ASP A 64 -10.02 -8.60 -17.90
C ASP A 64 -9.17 -7.36 -17.56
N LEU A 65 -9.24 -6.84 -16.32
CA LEU A 65 -8.50 -5.65 -15.90
C LEU A 65 -7.38 -5.99 -14.92
N PRO A 66 -6.27 -5.24 -14.89
CA PRO A 66 -5.25 -5.36 -13.85
C PRO A 66 -5.85 -5.25 -12.45
N LEU A 67 -5.24 -5.93 -11.50
CA LEU A 67 -5.68 -5.94 -10.11
C LEU A 67 -4.66 -5.27 -9.20
N LEU A 68 -5.14 -4.27 -8.45
CA LEU A 68 -4.36 -3.51 -7.49
C LEU A 68 -5.04 -3.55 -6.11
N ILE A 69 -4.24 -3.68 -5.06
CA ILE A 69 -4.70 -3.50 -3.67
C ILE A 69 -4.10 -2.21 -3.11
N LEU A 70 -4.95 -1.40 -2.48
CA LEU A 70 -4.56 -0.18 -1.78
C LEU A 70 -4.76 -0.37 -0.27
N ALA A 71 -3.69 -0.20 0.50
CA ALA A 71 -3.67 -0.41 1.95
C ALA A 71 -3.05 0.78 2.69
N HIS A 72 -3.31 0.91 3.98
CA HIS A 72 -2.57 1.86 4.83
C HIS A 72 -1.22 1.27 5.22
N SER A 73 -1.19 0.07 5.82
CA SER A 73 0.02 -0.69 6.11
C SER A 73 0.19 -1.82 5.09
N GLY A 74 1.43 -2.20 4.78
CA GLY A 74 1.71 -3.29 3.87
C GLY A 74 1.43 -4.67 4.47
N PRO A 75 1.45 -5.75 3.67
CA PRO A 75 1.24 -7.11 4.16
C PRO A 75 2.43 -7.62 4.96
N SER A 76 2.19 -8.54 5.88
CA SER A 76 3.23 -9.34 6.52
C SER A 76 3.86 -10.34 5.54
N GLY A 77 5.07 -10.82 5.86
CA GLY A 77 5.80 -11.80 5.03
C GLY A 77 6.82 -11.18 4.09
N LEU A 78 7.05 -9.85 4.16
CA LEU A 78 8.02 -9.14 3.30
C LEU A 78 9.35 -8.81 4.00
N GLY A 79 9.64 -9.46 5.14
CA GLY A 79 10.87 -9.35 5.89
C GLY A 79 10.71 -8.69 7.26
N SER A 80 11.63 -9.01 8.18
CA SER A 80 11.58 -8.60 9.58
C SER A 80 12.67 -7.61 9.99
N GLU A 81 13.66 -7.37 9.11
CA GLU A 81 14.73 -6.43 9.38
C GLU A 81 14.23 -4.97 9.35
N PRO A 82 14.92 -4.03 10.04
CA PRO A 82 14.49 -2.62 10.08
C PRO A 82 14.31 -2.01 8.69
N GLU A 83 15.18 -2.34 7.74
CA GLU A 83 15.16 -1.87 6.35
C GLU A 83 14.18 -2.62 5.45
N SER A 84 13.55 -3.70 5.94
CA SER A 84 12.50 -4.40 5.18
C SER A 84 11.32 -3.48 4.94
N ILE A 85 10.62 -3.68 3.82
CA ILE A 85 9.57 -2.76 3.34
C ILE A 85 8.45 -2.50 4.37
N CYS A 86 8.16 -3.48 5.26
CA CYS A 86 7.25 -3.37 6.40
C CYS A 86 7.94 -3.58 7.74
N GLY A 87 9.28 -3.49 7.81
CA GLY A 87 10.04 -3.75 9.03
C GLY A 87 9.85 -2.68 10.11
N LYS A 88 9.81 -3.10 11.37
CA LYS A 88 9.78 -2.22 12.54
C LYS A 88 11.17 -1.73 12.89
N ASP A 89 11.40 -0.42 12.86
CA ASP A 89 12.70 0.22 13.11
C ASP A 89 12.74 1.14 14.34
N TRP A 90 11.59 1.44 14.96
CA TRP A 90 11.48 2.42 16.07
C TRP A 90 11.68 1.82 17.45
N LYS A 91 11.61 0.49 17.59
CA LYS A 91 11.82 -0.22 18.87
C LYS A 91 12.34 -1.63 18.61
N LEU A 92 13.40 -2.02 19.35
CA LEU A 92 13.92 -3.39 19.33
C LEU A 92 13.03 -4.37 20.11
N PRO A 93 13.02 -5.67 19.75
CA PRO A 93 13.62 -6.20 18.54
C PRO A 93 12.92 -5.70 17.27
N SER A 94 13.65 -5.65 16.15
CA SER A 94 13.04 -5.49 14.83
C SER A 94 12.12 -6.68 14.56
N MET A 95 11.09 -6.46 13.79
CA MET A 95 10.14 -7.51 13.40
C MET A 95 9.36 -7.08 12.18
N ASP A 96 8.75 -8.04 11.50
CA ASP A 96 7.76 -7.76 10.47
C ASP A 96 6.55 -7.05 11.11
N TRP A 97 6.24 -5.86 10.58
CA TRP A 97 5.15 -5.02 11.06
C TRP A 97 3.98 -4.95 10.08
N GLY A 98 3.98 -5.81 9.07
CA GLY A 98 2.91 -5.88 8.09
C GLY A 98 1.60 -6.45 8.65
N ASP A 99 0.52 -6.22 7.90
CA ASP A 99 -0.82 -6.72 8.20
C ASP A 99 -0.98 -8.19 7.78
N ARG A 100 -1.36 -9.02 8.73
CA ARG A 100 -1.55 -10.45 8.48
C ARG A 100 -2.82 -10.75 7.69
N ASP A 101 -3.91 -10.06 7.96
CA ASP A 101 -5.16 -10.19 7.20
C ASP A 101 -4.95 -9.86 5.70
N LEU A 102 -4.17 -8.82 5.40
CA LEU A 102 -3.80 -8.48 4.04
C LEU A 102 -2.93 -9.57 3.38
N SER A 103 -1.94 -10.09 4.08
CA SER A 103 -1.09 -11.19 3.61
C SER A 103 -1.89 -12.46 3.30
N LEU A 104 -2.82 -12.82 4.18
CA LEU A 104 -3.72 -13.97 3.99
C LEU A 104 -4.64 -13.78 2.77
N ALA A 105 -5.20 -12.58 2.59
CA ALA A 105 -6.02 -12.27 1.42
C ALA A 105 -5.21 -12.34 0.12
N ILE A 106 -4.02 -11.73 0.08
CA ILE A 106 -3.11 -11.78 -1.07
C ILE A 106 -2.78 -13.23 -1.43
N SER A 107 -2.41 -14.06 -0.44
CA SER A 107 -2.09 -15.47 -0.66
C SER A 107 -3.24 -16.26 -1.27
N LYS A 108 -4.49 -15.93 -0.93
CA LYS A 108 -5.69 -16.56 -1.54
C LYS A 108 -5.89 -16.08 -2.97
N ILE A 109 -5.82 -14.77 -3.21
CA ILE A 109 -5.96 -14.18 -4.55
C ILE A 109 -4.91 -14.74 -5.51
N GLN A 110 -3.64 -14.79 -5.10
CA GLN A 110 -2.54 -15.26 -5.92
C GLN A 110 -2.61 -16.76 -6.29
N LYS A 111 -3.48 -17.56 -5.67
CA LYS A 111 -3.74 -18.94 -6.08
C LYS A 111 -4.65 -19.03 -7.30
N GLU A 112 -5.50 -18.02 -7.51
CA GLU A 112 -6.54 -18.00 -8.52
C GLU A 112 -6.20 -17.06 -9.67
N ARG A 113 -5.54 -15.93 -9.38
CA ARG A 113 -5.24 -14.88 -10.35
C ARG A 113 -3.95 -14.16 -10.01
N LYS A 114 -3.32 -13.58 -11.04
CA LYS A 114 -2.22 -12.63 -10.87
C LYS A 114 -2.72 -11.38 -10.13
N LEU A 115 -2.02 -11.00 -9.07
CA LEU A 115 -2.13 -9.69 -8.43
C LEU A 115 -0.97 -8.83 -8.96
N ASP A 116 -1.27 -7.69 -9.58
CA ASP A 116 -0.23 -6.90 -10.24
C ASP A 116 0.53 -6.01 -9.25
N LEU A 117 -0.20 -5.36 -8.32
CA LEU A 117 0.41 -4.37 -7.46
C LEU A 117 -0.31 -4.25 -6.10
N VAL A 118 0.47 -4.10 -5.04
CA VAL A 118 0.00 -3.71 -3.70
C VAL A 118 0.67 -2.40 -3.32
N ILE A 119 -0.14 -1.36 -3.11
CA ILE A 119 0.32 -0.01 -2.72
C ILE A 119 -0.04 0.21 -1.25
N PHE A 120 0.92 0.72 -0.49
CA PHE A 120 0.72 1.04 0.92
C PHE A 120 1.68 2.14 1.38
N GLY A 121 1.59 2.51 2.65
CA GLY A 121 2.46 3.49 3.29
C GLY A 121 2.84 3.08 4.71
N HIS A 122 2.58 3.92 5.68
CA HIS A 122 2.76 3.74 7.12
C HIS A 122 4.23 3.70 7.58
N THR A 123 5.04 2.74 7.13
CA THR A 123 6.47 2.65 7.46
C THR A 123 7.27 3.59 6.57
N HIS A 124 7.86 4.64 7.19
CA HIS A 124 8.52 5.72 6.45
C HIS A 124 9.81 5.27 5.75
N ASN A 125 10.18 5.97 4.68
CA ASN A 125 11.37 5.69 3.87
C ASN A 125 12.69 5.87 4.63
N GLN A 126 12.76 6.83 5.55
CA GLN A 126 13.92 7.03 6.42
C GLN A 126 13.76 6.21 7.69
N LEU A 127 14.77 5.41 8.02
CA LEU A 127 14.80 4.63 9.23
C LEU A 127 15.10 5.52 10.43
N LYS A 128 14.46 5.23 11.56
CA LYS A 128 14.80 5.88 12.83
C LYS A 128 16.23 5.54 13.25
N ARG A 129 16.84 6.38 14.08
CA ARG A 129 18.22 6.20 14.59
C ARG A 129 19.32 6.24 13.52
N ASN A 130 19.11 6.96 12.41
CA ASN A 130 20.10 7.12 11.32
C ASN A 130 20.58 5.79 10.71
N LEU A 131 19.73 4.77 10.68
CA LEU A 131 20.04 3.46 10.11
C LEU A 131 19.95 3.41 8.57
N GLY A 132 19.82 4.57 7.90
CA GLY A 132 19.74 4.65 6.43
C GLY A 132 18.31 4.62 5.90
N GLY A 133 18.11 4.02 4.73
CA GLY A 133 16.85 3.99 3.99
C GLY A 133 16.15 2.64 4.05
N ARG A 134 14.83 2.67 4.02
CA ARG A 134 13.96 1.49 3.89
C ARG A 134 13.84 1.06 2.43
N LYS A 135 13.70 -0.23 2.20
CA LYS A 135 13.26 -0.76 0.90
C LYS A 135 11.85 -0.27 0.62
N MET A 136 11.68 0.46 -0.47
CA MET A 136 10.38 1.03 -0.85
C MET A 136 9.67 0.20 -1.93
N PHE A 137 10.35 -0.79 -2.49
CA PHE A 137 9.83 -1.66 -3.53
C PHE A 137 10.32 -3.10 -3.34
N VAL A 138 9.43 -4.06 -3.57
CA VAL A 138 9.73 -5.49 -3.59
C VAL A 138 8.91 -6.13 -4.70
N LEU A 139 9.51 -7.04 -5.45
CA LEU A 139 8.82 -7.93 -6.39
C LEU A 139 8.86 -9.35 -5.83
N ASP A 140 7.72 -10.00 -5.67
CA ASP A 140 7.69 -11.37 -5.18
C ASP A 140 7.89 -12.40 -6.31
N LYS A 141 8.04 -13.66 -5.93
CA LYS A 141 8.27 -14.77 -6.87
C LYS A 141 7.08 -15.03 -7.81
N ARG A 142 5.90 -14.48 -7.52
CA ARG A 142 4.68 -14.59 -8.34
C ARG A 142 4.50 -13.40 -9.26
N GLY A 143 5.44 -12.44 -9.23
CA GLY A 143 5.40 -11.24 -10.05
C GLY A 143 4.48 -10.15 -9.50
N THR A 144 4.06 -10.22 -8.24
CA THR A 144 3.36 -9.13 -7.56
C THR A 144 4.35 -8.07 -7.11
N ALA A 145 4.12 -6.83 -7.50
CA ALA A 145 4.87 -5.68 -7.03
C ALA A 145 4.28 -5.15 -5.71
N TYR A 146 5.15 -4.85 -4.75
CA TYR A 146 4.80 -4.21 -3.48
C TYR A 146 5.48 -2.86 -3.41
N LEU A 147 4.69 -1.79 -3.31
CA LEU A 147 5.17 -0.42 -3.31
C LEU A 147 4.78 0.29 -2.01
N ASN A 148 5.79 0.67 -1.23
CA ASN A 148 5.61 1.56 -0.10
C ASN A 148 5.73 3.01 -0.58
N CYS A 149 4.66 3.79 -0.42
CA CYS A 149 4.60 5.19 -0.86
C CYS A 149 4.91 6.19 0.26
N ALA A 150 5.38 5.73 1.44
CA ALA A 150 5.61 6.60 2.59
C ALA A 150 6.96 7.32 2.53
N VAL A 151 7.20 8.10 1.49
CA VAL A 151 8.27 9.10 1.44
C VAL A 151 7.86 10.28 2.32
N VAL A 152 8.56 10.45 3.46
CA VAL A 152 8.25 11.49 4.46
C VAL A 152 9.52 12.28 4.77
N PRO A 153 9.48 13.62 4.72
CA PRO A 153 8.35 14.47 4.34
C PRO A 153 8.01 14.35 2.85
N ARG A 154 6.72 14.48 2.50
CA ARG A 154 6.26 14.44 1.10
C ARG A 154 6.51 15.74 0.35
N TYR A 155 6.91 16.79 1.02
CA TYR A 155 7.30 18.05 0.41
C TYR A 155 8.64 18.50 0.99
N LYS A 156 9.40 19.23 0.20
CA LYS A 156 10.68 19.84 0.57
C LYS A 156 10.72 21.25 0.02
N LYS A 157 11.34 22.15 0.77
CA LYS A 157 11.78 23.44 0.27
C LYS A 157 13.17 23.27 -0.35
N ILE A 158 13.36 23.76 -1.53
CA ILE A 158 14.64 23.78 -2.23
C ILE A 158 15.11 25.24 -2.37
N GLU A 159 16.19 25.47 -3.11
CA GLU A 159 16.72 26.81 -3.38
C GLU A 159 15.63 27.74 -3.93
N ASN A 160 15.72 29.02 -3.59
CA ASN A 160 14.72 30.05 -3.93
C ASN A 160 13.31 29.83 -3.37
N ASP A 161 13.19 29.14 -2.22
CA ASP A 161 11.93 28.90 -1.53
C ASP A 161 10.89 28.06 -2.32
N GLN A 162 11.29 27.48 -3.44
CA GLN A 162 10.42 26.62 -4.24
C GLN A 162 10.09 25.33 -3.48
N ILE A 163 8.80 24.95 -3.52
CA ILE A 163 8.34 23.68 -2.90
C ILE A 163 8.30 22.59 -3.97
N ILE A 164 8.83 21.43 -3.62
CA ILE A 164 8.68 20.21 -4.41
C ILE A 164 7.90 19.16 -3.61
N ILE A 165 7.08 18.38 -4.30
CA ILE A 165 6.16 17.39 -3.72
C ILE A 165 6.46 16.01 -4.29
N ASN A 166 6.51 15.00 -3.42
CA ASN A 166 6.75 13.62 -3.83
C ASN A 166 5.47 12.88 -4.16
N PHE A 167 5.49 12.16 -5.28
CA PHE A 167 4.46 11.22 -5.70
C PHE A 167 5.09 9.89 -6.12
N SER A 168 4.35 8.80 -5.86
CA SER A 168 4.63 7.51 -6.48
C SER A 168 3.98 7.50 -7.86
N TRP A 169 4.80 7.31 -8.90
CA TRP A 169 4.35 7.25 -10.29
C TRP A 169 4.30 5.81 -10.76
N ILE A 170 3.16 5.40 -11.33
CA ILE A 170 2.91 4.02 -11.73
C ILE A 170 2.30 4.04 -13.13
N GLU A 171 2.85 3.22 -14.03
CA GLU A 171 2.37 3.11 -15.40
C GLU A 171 1.89 1.70 -15.71
N PHE A 172 0.73 1.62 -16.33
CA PHE A 172 0.20 0.41 -16.94
C PHE A 172 0.11 0.62 -18.46
N GLN A 173 0.62 -0.33 -19.23
CA GLN A 173 0.50 -0.37 -20.67
C GLN A 173 -0.07 -1.74 -21.08
N ASP A 174 -1.09 -1.75 -21.91
CA ASP A 174 -1.78 -2.98 -22.37
C ASP A 174 -2.17 -3.89 -21.19
N SER A 175 -2.75 -3.30 -20.15
CA SER A 175 -3.17 -3.98 -18.91
C SER A 175 -2.01 -4.63 -18.13
N LYS A 176 -0.77 -4.24 -18.36
CA LYS A 176 0.41 -4.71 -17.63
C LYS A 176 1.09 -3.58 -16.90
N LEU A 177 1.51 -3.84 -15.67
CA LEU A 177 2.37 -2.94 -14.92
C LEU A 177 3.75 -2.87 -15.60
N THR A 178 4.15 -1.68 -16.07
CA THR A 178 5.39 -1.48 -16.84
C THR A 178 6.41 -0.64 -16.12
N TYR A 179 5.98 0.28 -15.25
CA TYR A 179 6.92 1.20 -14.62
C TYR A 179 6.44 1.65 -13.24
N ILE A 180 7.37 1.77 -12.30
CA ILE A 180 7.16 2.33 -10.95
C ILE A 180 8.34 3.23 -10.62
N SER A 181 8.07 4.44 -10.11
CA SER A 181 9.10 5.33 -9.58
C SER A 181 8.55 6.24 -8.48
N GLN A 182 9.47 6.77 -7.68
CA GLN A 182 9.20 7.91 -6.81
C GLN A 182 9.69 9.17 -7.52
N ARG A 183 8.82 10.16 -7.69
CA ARG A 183 9.13 11.39 -8.41
C ARG A 183 8.87 12.60 -7.53
N TRP A 184 9.71 13.61 -7.69
CA TRP A 184 9.49 14.93 -7.12
C TRP A 184 9.00 15.87 -8.21
N TYR A 185 7.99 16.65 -7.89
CA TYR A 185 7.40 17.62 -8.81
C TYR A 185 7.45 19.01 -8.21
N THR A 186 7.69 20.01 -9.04
CA THR A 186 7.49 21.41 -8.68
C THR A 186 5.99 21.72 -8.53
N GLU A 187 5.65 22.88 -7.98
CA GLU A 187 4.24 23.35 -7.92
C GLU A 187 3.62 23.53 -9.31
N LEU A 188 4.44 23.76 -10.33
CA LEU A 188 4.01 23.86 -11.73
C LEU A 188 3.81 22.49 -12.41
N GLY A 189 4.18 21.40 -11.75
CA GLY A 189 4.02 20.06 -12.27
C GLY A 189 5.23 19.54 -13.06
N ASP A 190 6.35 20.26 -13.08
CA ASP A 190 7.59 19.81 -13.70
C ASP A 190 8.30 18.77 -12.81
N ILE A 191 8.93 17.78 -13.43
CA ILE A 191 9.74 16.80 -12.69
C ILE A 191 11.00 17.49 -12.19
N PHE A 192 11.25 17.37 -10.89
CA PHE A 192 12.49 17.83 -10.27
C PHE A 192 13.48 16.66 -10.22
N CYS A 193 14.60 16.80 -10.91
CA CYS A 193 15.68 15.81 -10.96
C CYS A 193 16.78 16.12 -9.95
#